data_abb4af3663c19f203dda704d1a91c1f0
#
_entry.id   abb4af3663c19f203dda704d1a91c1f0
#
_cell.length_a   1.000
_cell.length_b   1.000
_cell.length_c   1.000
_cell.angle_alpha   90.00
_cell.angle_beta   90.00
_cell.angle_gamma   90.00
#
_symmetry.space_group_name_H-M   'P 1'
#
loop_
_entity.id
_entity.type
_entity.pdbx_description
1 polymer ?
#
loop_
_entity_poly.entity_id
_entity_poly.type
_entity_poly.pdbx_seq_one_letter_code
_entity_poly.pdbx_strand_id
1 'polypeptide(L)'
;MLFLIISIIVISVLGTISHFLYDISNHNKIIGLFSSVNESTWEHIKIALTPTILWSLIDGLIYRSSYNYFFAKVISLLIKIVLMPLLFYGYKYLFKKNNFIVDILIFYIVIISSQTSFYLLNLVNPVNYFINYISIITILIIFAFYLLLTLIPIKNFLFKDPITDKYGFNGHK
;
A
#
# COMPACT_ATOMS: atom_id res chain seq x y z
N MET A 1 11.55 -18.66 1.95
CA MET A 1 11.52 -18.24 0.53
C MET A 1 10.18 -18.50 -0.15
N LEU A 2 9.60 -19.71 -0.10
CA LEU A 2 8.29 -20.00 -0.71
C LEU A 2 7.20 -19.03 -0.22
N PHE A 3 7.12 -18.77 1.09
CA PHE A 3 6.13 -17.85 1.66
C PHE A 3 6.26 -16.41 1.15
N LEU A 4 7.50 -15.92 0.92
CA LEU A 4 7.74 -14.63 0.29
C LEU A 4 7.12 -14.56 -1.11
N ILE A 5 7.35 -15.59 -1.94
CA ILE A 5 6.80 -15.64 -3.29
C ILE A 5 5.27 -15.66 -3.26
N ILE A 6 4.68 -16.49 -2.40
CA ILE A 6 3.23 -16.56 -2.22
C ILE A 6 2.67 -15.20 -1.79
N SER A 7 3.31 -14.53 -0.82
CA SER A 7 2.85 -13.21 -0.34
C SER A 7 2.89 -12.15 -1.45
N ILE A 8 3.94 -12.13 -2.26
CA ILE A 8 4.05 -11.21 -3.41
C ILE A 8 2.92 -11.48 -4.40
N ILE A 9 2.69 -12.74 -4.78
CA ILE A 9 1.64 -13.11 -5.75
C ILE A 9 0.26 -12.73 -5.20
N VAL A 10 -0.07 -13.14 -3.98
CA VAL A 10 -1.40 -12.91 -3.40
C VAL A 10 -1.67 -11.41 -3.22
N ILE A 11 -0.72 -10.66 -2.67
CA ILE A 11 -0.88 -9.21 -2.48
C ILE A 11 -1.02 -8.49 -3.83
N SER A 12 -0.26 -8.91 -4.84
CA SER A 12 -0.34 -8.36 -6.20
C SER A 12 -1.71 -8.61 -6.83
N VAL A 13 -2.20 -9.84 -6.76
CA VAL A 13 -3.52 -10.22 -7.31
C VAL A 13 -4.64 -9.47 -6.58
N LEU A 14 -4.63 -9.48 -5.25
CA LEU A 14 -5.64 -8.77 -4.46
C LEU A 14 -5.60 -7.25 -4.70
N GLY A 15 -4.41 -6.66 -4.84
CA GLY A 15 -4.27 -5.25 -5.16
C GLY A 15 -4.81 -4.90 -6.54
N THR A 16 -4.53 -5.72 -7.55
CA THR A 16 -5.09 -5.57 -8.89
C THR A 16 -6.63 -5.68 -8.86
N ILE A 17 -7.18 -6.65 -8.14
CA ILE A 17 -8.64 -6.79 -7.97
C ILE A 17 -9.21 -5.56 -7.25
N SER A 18 -8.53 -5.08 -6.20
CA SER A 18 -8.95 -3.90 -5.42
C SER A 18 -9.06 -2.63 -6.27
N HIS A 19 -8.33 -2.56 -7.38
CA HIS A 19 -8.44 -1.42 -8.30
C HIS A 19 -9.84 -1.30 -8.93
N PHE A 20 -10.52 -2.43 -9.17
CA PHE A 20 -11.80 -2.49 -9.85
C PHE A 20 -13.00 -2.70 -8.90
N LEU A 21 -12.77 -3.01 -7.61
CA LEU A 21 -13.84 -3.40 -6.69
C LEU A 21 -14.87 -2.29 -6.45
N TYR A 22 -14.46 -1.02 -6.47
CA TYR A 22 -15.38 0.09 -6.29
C TYR A 22 -16.42 0.14 -7.42
N ASP A 23 -15.99 -0.01 -8.66
CA ASP A 23 -16.87 -0.04 -9.84
C ASP A 23 -17.77 -1.28 -9.85
N ILE A 24 -17.18 -2.45 -9.60
CA ILE A 24 -17.92 -3.73 -9.54
C ILE A 24 -19.01 -3.71 -8.46
N SER A 25 -18.77 -2.98 -7.36
CA SER A 25 -19.70 -2.86 -6.24
C SER A 25 -20.81 -1.80 -6.41
N ASN A 26 -20.97 -1.26 -7.62
CA ASN A 26 -21.88 -0.13 -7.89
C ASN A 26 -21.58 1.09 -6.99
N HIS A 27 -20.30 1.43 -6.86
CA HIS A 27 -19.82 2.59 -6.10
C HIS A 27 -20.16 2.54 -4.60
N ASN A 28 -20.15 1.34 -4.03
CA ASN A 28 -20.38 1.17 -2.59
C ASN A 28 -19.27 1.86 -1.78
N LYS A 29 -19.64 2.85 -0.96
CA LYS A 29 -18.69 3.65 -0.18
C LYS A 29 -17.88 2.84 0.83
N ILE A 30 -18.45 1.78 1.41
CA ILE A 30 -17.72 0.91 2.35
C ILE A 30 -16.61 0.16 1.60
N ILE A 31 -16.91 -0.35 0.40
CA ILE A 31 -15.90 -1.00 -0.45
C ILE A 31 -14.87 0.02 -0.91
N GLY A 32 -15.29 1.24 -1.25
CA GLY A 32 -14.40 2.35 -1.61
C GLY A 32 -13.40 2.76 -0.51
N LEU A 33 -13.66 2.44 0.76
CA LEU A 33 -12.66 2.63 1.82
C LEU A 33 -11.41 1.74 1.61
N PHE A 34 -11.58 0.58 1.00
CA PHE A 34 -10.54 -0.45 0.86
C PHE A 34 -10.10 -0.69 -0.58
N SER A 35 -10.72 -0.04 -1.55
CA SER A 35 -10.46 -0.15 -2.99
C SER A 35 -10.18 1.22 -3.60
N SER A 36 -9.65 1.27 -4.83
CA SER A 36 -9.47 2.52 -5.56
C SER A 36 -10.81 3.13 -5.93
N VAL A 37 -10.98 4.43 -5.67
CA VAL A 37 -12.18 5.19 -6.05
C VAL A 37 -11.91 6.19 -7.18
N ASN A 38 -10.65 6.44 -7.52
CA ASN A 38 -10.20 7.29 -8.60
C ASN A 38 -8.73 6.97 -8.96
N GLU A 39 -8.14 7.67 -9.91
CA GLU A 39 -6.78 7.43 -10.42
C GLU A 39 -5.69 8.27 -9.71
N SER A 40 -5.95 8.78 -8.50
CA SER A 40 -4.92 9.53 -7.76
C SER A 40 -3.81 8.61 -7.24
N THR A 41 -2.63 9.18 -7.00
CA THR A 41 -1.50 8.42 -6.44
C THR A 41 -1.82 7.84 -5.06
N TRP A 42 -2.65 8.53 -4.26
CA TRP A 42 -3.14 8.00 -2.99
C TRP A 42 -3.92 6.69 -3.15
N GLU A 43 -4.78 6.61 -4.15
CA GLU A 43 -5.56 5.41 -4.41
C GLU A 43 -4.67 4.23 -4.85
N HIS A 44 -3.60 4.50 -5.60
CA HIS A 44 -2.60 3.49 -5.93
C HIS A 44 -1.80 3.01 -4.70
N ILE A 45 -1.48 3.90 -3.75
CA ILE A 45 -0.92 3.50 -2.44
C ILE A 45 -1.92 2.62 -1.70
N LYS A 46 -3.19 2.99 -1.70
CA LYS A 46 -4.28 2.28 -1.01
C LYS A 46 -4.45 0.86 -1.51
N ILE A 47 -4.43 0.60 -2.81
CA ILE A 47 -4.53 -0.76 -3.38
C ILE A 47 -3.29 -1.63 -3.11
N ALA A 48 -2.16 -1.04 -2.73
CA ALA A 48 -1.00 -1.79 -2.25
C ALA A 48 -1.07 -2.04 -0.72
N LEU A 49 -1.63 -1.10 0.05
CA LEU A 49 -1.77 -1.22 1.51
C LEU A 49 -2.87 -2.19 1.92
N THR A 50 -4.07 -2.08 1.34
CA THR A 50 -5.25 -2.90 1.69
C THR A 50 -4.95 -4.40 1.69
N PRO A 51 -4.45 -5.01 0.59
CA PRO A 51 -4.16 -6.44 0.59
C PRO A 51 -3.01 -6.80 1.53
N THR A 52 -2.07 -5.89 1.78
CA THR A 52 -0.99 -6.12 2.75
C THR A 52 -1.52 -6.15 4.19
N ILE A 53 -2.47 -5.29 4.53
CA ILE A 53 -3.14 -5.29 5.83
C ILE A 53 -3.95 -6.57 6.01
N LEU A 54 -4.70 -6.98 5.00
CA LEU A 54 -5.44 -8.26 5.03
C LEU A 54 -4.49 -9.47 5.15
N TRP A 55 -3.38 -9.46 4.40
CA TRP A 55 -2.36 -10.51 4.48
C TRP A 55 -1.70 -10.60 5.85
N SER A 56 -1.72 -9.50 6.64
CA SER A 56 -1.18 -9.51 8.01
C SER A 56 -1.87 -10.49 8.94
N LEU A 57 -3.08 -10.92 8.65
CA LEU A 57 -3.77 -11.98 9.38
C LEU A 57 -3.08 -13.34 9.20
N ILE A 58 -2.49 -13.57 8.02
CA ILE A 58 -1.81 -14.82 7.67
C ILE A 58 -0.34 -14.76 8.10
N ASP A 59 0.38 -13.69 7.71
CA ASP A 59 1.79 -13.58 8.04
C ASP A 59 2.03 -13.40 9.54
N GLY A 60 1.09 -12.78 10.27
CA GLY A 60 1.12 -12.69 11.72
C GLY A 60 1.06 -14.06 12.41
N LEU A 61 0.34 -15.04 11.84
CA LEU A 61 0.33 -16.40 12.34
C LEU A 61 1.64 -17.14 12.04
N ILE A 62 2.22 -16.92 10.86
CA ILE A 62 3.45 -17.59 10.41
C ILE A 62 4.67 -17.03 11.16
N TYR A 63 4.76 -15.72 11.30
CA TYR A 63 5.86 -15.02 11.96
C TYR A 63 5.60 -14.70 13.43
N ARG A 64 4.59 -15.33 14.08
CA ARG A 64 4.21 -15.08 15.49
C ARG A 64 5.36 -15.16 16.48
N SER A 65 6.38 -15.98 16.19
CA SER A 65 7.57 -16.15 17.01
C SER A 65 8.73 -15.23 16.64
N SER A 66 8.57 -14.40 15.60
CA SER A 66 9.62 -13.44 15.19
C SER A 66 9.57 -12.21 16.09
N TYR A 67 10.67 -11.92 16.75
CA TYR A 67 10.83 -10.67 17.50
C TYR A 67 10.77 -9.42 16.63
N ASN A 68 11.04 -9.54 15.32
CA ASN A 68 11.11 -8.42 14.39
C ASN A 68 9.80 -8.18 13.63
N TYR A 69 8.75 -8.97 13.87
CA TYR A 69 7.52 -8.94 13.07
C TYR A 69 6.94 -7.52 12.90
N PHE A 70 6.71 -6.80 13.99
CA PHE A 70 6.11 -5.47 13.93
C PHE A 70 7.03 -4.44 13.27
N PHE A 71 8.32 -4.49 13.56
CA PHE A 71 9.31 -3.64 12.91
C PHE A 71 9.37 -3.90 11.39
N ALA A 72 9.47 -5.15 10.99
CA ALA A 72 9.46 -5.55 9.58
C ALA A 72 8.16 -5.12 8.87
N LYS A 73 7.01 -5.21 9.56
CA LYS A 73 5.72 -4.79 9.04
C LYS A 73 5.67 -3.28 8.81
N VAL A 74 6.13 -2.48 9.76
CA VAL A 74 6.20 -1.00 9.60
C VAL A 74 7.04 -0.64 8.39
N ILE A 75 8.24 -1.22 8.26
CA ILE A 75 9.12 -0.93 7.12
C ILE A 75 8.45 -1.31 5.80
N SER A 76 7.79 -2.46 5.73
CA SER A 76 7.03 -2.89 4.55
C SER A 76 5.90 -1.90 4.18
N LEU A 77 5.16 -1.39 5.15
CA LEU A 77 4.10 -0.40 4.92
C LEU A 77 4.68 0.95 4.48
N LEU A 78 5.73 1.42 5.15
CA LEU A 78 6.40 2.68 4.80
C LEU A 78 7.02 2.64 3.39
N ILE A 79 7.61 1.52 2.98
CA ILE A 79 8.10 1.35 1.61
C ILE A 79 6.96 1.58 0.60
N LYS A 80 5.76 1.06 0.82
CA LYS A 80 4.62 1.29 -0.07
C LYS A 80 4.22 2.75 -0.12
N ILE A 81 4.13 3.40 1.03
CA ILE A 81 3.71 4.81 1.15
C ILE A 81 4.72 5.75 0.49
N VAL A 82 6.02 5.47 0.62
CA VAL A 82 7.08 6.37 0.13
C VAL A 82 7.52 6.01 -1.28
N LEU A 83 7.76 4.74 -1.57
CA LEU A 83 8.32 4.32 -2.85
C LEU A 83 7.33 4.47 -4.01
N MET A 84 6.03 4.28 -3.76
CA MET A 84 5.00 4.46 -4.79
C MET A 84 5.03 5.87 -5.40
N PRO A 85 4.83 6.95 -4.62
CA PRO A 85 4.88 8.31 -5.18
C PRO A 85 6.29 8.68 -5.66
N LEU A 86 7.35 8.21 -5.01
CA LEU A 86 8.72 8.50 -5.43
C LEU A 86 8.98 7.99 -6.86
N LEU A 87 8.64 6.74 -7.15
CA LEU A 87 8.81 6.16 -8.48
C LEU A 87 7.86 6.81 -9.49
N PHE A 88 6.58 7.01 -9.13
CA PHE A 88 5.58 7.58 -10.00
C PHE A 88 5.92 9.01 -10.44
N TYR A 89 6.23 9.90 -9.50
CA TYR A 89 6.61 11.27 -9.84
C TYR A 89 8.02 11.36 -10.39
N GLY A 90 8.93 10.46 -9.97
CA GLY A 90 10.29 10.38 -10.50
C GLY A 90 10.29 10.08 -12.00
N TYR A 91 9.57 9.05 -12.45
CA TYR A 91 9.55 8.75 -13.87
C TYR A 91 8.81 9.82 -14.69
N LYS A 92 7.73 10.38 -14.16
CA LYS A 92 7.02 11.50 -14.81
C LYS A 92 7.91 12.72 -15.00
N TYR A 93 8.73 13.05 -14.02
CA TYR A 93 9.70 14.14 -14.12
C TYR A 93 10.73 13.89 -15.22
N LEU A 94 11.24 12.65 -15.33
CA LEU A 94 12.25 12.27 -16.31
C LEU A 94 11.68 12.19 -17.73
N PHE A 95 10.57 11.51 -17.93
CA PHE A 95 10.03 11.17 -19.25
C PHE A 95 8.94 12.14 -19.72
N LYS A 96 8.43 13.02 -18.86
CA LYS A 96 7.37 14.03 -19.14
C LYS A 96 6.11 13.44 -19.79
N LYS A 97 5.89 12.14 -19.64
CA LYS A 97 4.75 11.40 -20.22
C LYS A 97 4.22 10.40 -19.20
N ASN A 98 2.91 10.19 -19.19
CA ASN A 98 2.29 9.06 -18.49
C ASN A 98 2.34 7.83 -19.38
N ASN A 99 2.66 6.68 -18.78
CA ASN A 99 2.64 5.38 -19.44
C ASN A 99 2.01 4.36 -18.51
N PHE A 100 0.85 3.85 -18.87
CA PHE A 100 0.09 2.87 -18.11
C PHE A 100 0.90 1.61 -17.76
N ILE A 101 1.76 1.15 -18.68
CA ILE A 101 2.62 -0.02 -18.42
C ILE A 101 3.62 0.28 -17.31
N VAL A 102 4.19 1.50 -17.31
CA VAL A 102 5.13 1.93 -16.24
C VAL A 102 4.41 2.02 -14.90
N ASP A 103 3.17 2.52 -14.87
CA ASP A 103 2.38 2.61 -13.64
C ASP A 103 2.12 1.23 -13.04
N ILE A 104 1.78 0.23 -13.88
CA ILE A 104 1.64 -1.18 -13.46
C ILE A 104 2.98 -1.74 -12.94
N LEU A 105 4.08 -1.50 -13.64
CA LEU A 105 5.40 -1.97 -13.21
C LEU A 105 5.81 -1.37 -11.86
N ILE A 106 5.55 -0.09 -11.63
CA ILE A 106 5.79 0.58 -10.34
C ILE A 106 5.03 -0.13 -9.22
N PHE A 107 3.74 -0.44 -9.44
CA PHE A 107 2.93 -1.16 -8.46
C PHE A 107 3.58 -2.49 -8.05
N TYR A 108 4.00 -3.32 -9.01
CA TYR A 108 4.67 -4.59 -8.72
C TYR A 108 6.04 -4.39 -8.06
N ILE A 109 6.85 -3.45 -8.52
CA ILE A 109 8.15 -3.14 -7.91
C ILE A 109 7.98 -2.77 -6.42
N VAL A 110 6.97 -1.96 -6.11
CA VAL A 110 6.68 -1.55 -4.72
C VAL A 110 6.27 -2.75 -3.87
N ILE A 111 5.42 -3.64 -4.37
CA ILE A 111 5.02 -4.85 -3.64
C ILE A 111 6.22 -5.77 -3.42
N ILE A 112 7.01 -6.06 -4.47
CA ILE A 112 8.19 -6.93 -4.38
C ILE A 112 9.17 -6.35 -3.36
N SER A 113 9.52 -5.07 -3.47
CA SER A 113 10.48 -4.41 -2.57
C SER A 113 10.00 -4.46 -1.12
N SER A 114 8.74 -4.17 -0.87
CA SER A 114 8.18 -4.14 0.47
C SER A 114 8.07 -5.53 1.11
N GLN A 115 7.66 -6.56 0.36
CA GLN A 115 7.57 -7.92 0.87
C GLN A 115 8.95 -8.56 1.06
N THR A 116 9.90 -8.27 0.17
CA THR A 116 11.30 -8.69 0.33
C THR A 116 11.91 -8.08 1.59
N SER A 117 11.70 -6.78 1.82
CA SER A 117 12.16 -6.11 3.04
C SER A 117 11.53 -6.72 4.29
N PHE A 118 10.22 -6.99 4.28
CA PHE A 118 9.54 -7.68 5.37
C PHE A 118 10.16 -9.04 5.66
N TYR A 119 10.39 -9.85 4.63
CA TYR A 119 10.99 -11.17 4.77
C TYR A 119 12.41 -11.10 5.34
N LEU A 120 13.26 -10.26 4.77
CA LEU A 120 14.67 -10.13 5.19
C LEU A 120 14.79 -9.63 6.63
N LEU A 121 13.98 -8.65 7.04
CA LEU A 121 14.00 -8.11 8.40
C LEU A 121 13.52 -9.12 9.46
N ASN A 122 12.74 -10.11 9.08
CA ASN A 122 12.40 -11.21 9.99
C ASN A 122 13.52 -12.27 10.12
N LEU A 123 14.54 -12.22 9.28
CA LEU A 123 15.70 -13.14 9.33
C LEU A 123 16.91 -12.58 10.08
N VAL A 124 16.95 -11.27 10.32
CA VAL A 124 18.07 -10.65 11.04
C VAL A 124 17.94 -10.79 12.55
N ASN A 125 19.01 -10.49 13.27
CA ASN A 125 19.01 -10.50 14.74
C ASN A 125 17.87 -9.64 15.33
N PRO A 126 17.32 -10.04 16.48
CA PRO A 126 16.24 -9.30 17.13
C PRO A 126 16.60 -7.84 17.34
N VAL A 127 15.71 -6.94 16.91
CA VAL A 127 15.81 -5.50 17.24
C VAL A 127 15.51 -5.28 18.71
N ASN A 128 15.92 -4.12 19.23
CA ASN A 128 15.59 -3.73 20.59
C ASN A 128 14.06 -3.78 20.82
N TYR A 129 13.65 -4.27 21.98
CA TYR A 129 12.23 -4.39 22.37
C TYR A 129 11.47 -3.06 22.22
N PHE A 130 12.12 -1.94 22.54
CA PHE A 130 11.55 -0.60 22.39
C PHE A 130 11.18 -0.26 20.94
N ILE A 131 11.99 -0.72 19.96
CA ILE A 131 11.71 -0.53 18.53
C ILE A 131 10.44 -1.26 18.12
N ASN A 132 10.24 -2.48 18.61
CA ASN A 132 8.99 -3.22 18.34
C ASN A 132 7.76 -2.53 18.94
N TYR A 133 7.89 -1.97 20.13
CA TYR A 133 6.79 -1.23 20.76
C TYR A 133 6.41 0.03 19.95
N ILE A 134 7.40 0.83 19.55
CA ILE A 134 7.18 1.97 18.64
C ILE A 134 6.55 1.51 17.33
N SER A 135 6.96 0.36 16.81
CA SER A 135 6.43 -0.17 15.55
C SER A 135 4.94 -0.48 15.63
N ILE A 136 4.47 -1.04 16.73
CA ILE A 136 3.02 -1.26 16.95
C ILE A 136 2.26 0.06 16.90
N ILE A 137 2.74 1.08 17.62
CA ILE A 137 2.12 2.41 17.62
C ILE A 137 2.11 2.99 16.21
N THR A 138 3.21 2.86 15.48
CA THR A 138 3.32 3.36 14.10
C THR A 138 2.33 2.66 13.16
N ILE A 139 2.12 1.35 13.28
CA ILE A 139 1.11 0.62 12.49
C ILE A 139 -0.29 1.19 12.77
N LEU A 140 -0.64 1.42 14.02
CA LEU A 140 -1.94 2.00 14.39
C LEU A 140 -2.11 3.41 13.82
N ILE A 141 -1.07 4.22 13.86
CA ILE A 141 -1.06 5.56 13.26
C ILE A 141 -1.24 5.47 11.73
N ILE A 142 -0.49 4.61 11.05
CA ILE A 142 -0.63 4.40 9.59
C ILE A 142 -2.07 3.99 9.25
N PHE A 143 -2.65 3.08 10.01
CA PHE A 143 -4.03 2.62 9.79
C PHE A 143 -5.06 3.74 10.03
N ALA A 144 -4.89 4.53 11.08
CA ALA A 144 -5.74 5.68 11.36
C ALA A 144 -5.67 6.72 10.23
N PHE A 145 -4.47 7.07 9.76
CA PHE A 145 -4.30 7.98 8.62
C PHE A 145 -4.83 7.38 7.33
N TYR A 146 -4.67 6.10 7.09
CA TYR A 146 -5.25 5.41 5.95
C TYR A 146 -6.77 5.63 5.87
N LEU A 147 -7.49 5.41 6.97
CA LEU A 147 -8.94 5.62 7.00
C LEU A 147 -9.32 7.11 6.88
N LEU A 148 -8.65 7.97 7.65
CA LEU A 148 -8.92 9.41 7.64
C LEU A 148 -8.70 10.04 6.25
N LEU A 149 -7.59 9.74 5.61
CA LEU A 149 -7.24 10.32 4.31
C LEU A 149 -8.08 9.76 3.16
N THR A 150 -8.66 8.57 3.33
CA THR A 150 -9.65 8.05 2.38
C THR A 150 -10.98 8.77 2.49
N LEU A 151 -11.43 9.08 3.73
CA LEU A 151 -12.70 9.79 3.97
C LEU A 151 -12.58 11.30 3.72
N ILE A 152 -11.45 11.89 4.14
CA ILE A 152 -11.20 13.33 4.11
C ILE A 152 -9.84 13.57 3.41
N PRO A 153 -9.80 13.45 2.07
CA PRO A 153 -8.55 13.61 1.33
C PRO A 153 -8.01 15.04 1.43
N ILE A 154 -6.70 15.16 1.64
CA ILE A 154 -6.02 16.45 1.64
C ILE A 154 -6.01 16.99 0.19
N LYS A 155 -6.32 18.27 0.02
CA LYS A 155 -6.34 18.93 -1.30
C LYS A 155 -4.91 19.25 -1.78
N ASN A 156 -4.18 18.22 -2.20
CA ASN A 156 -2.86 18.33 -2.80
C ASN A 156 -2.71 17.39 -4.00
N PHE A 157 -1.57 17.46 -4.69
CA PHE A 157 -1.29 16.68 -5.90
C PHE A 157 -1.34 15.15 -5.70
N LEU A 158 -1.07 14.64 -4.49
CA LEU A 158 -1.07 13.22 -4.17
C LEU A 158 -2.47 12.60 -4.19
N PHE A 159 -3.48 13.40 -3.79
CA PHE A 159 -4.89 12.97 -3.66
C PHE A 159 -5.75 13.41 -4.83
N LYS A 160 -5.21 14.26 -5.72
CA LYS A 160 -5.94 14.79 -6.86
C LYS A 160 -6.01 13.73 -7.96
N ASP A 161 -7.22 13.42 -8.39
CA ASP A 161 -7.42 12.59 -9.58
C ASP A 161 -6.94 13.33 -10.84
N PRO A 162 -6.03 12.74 -11.64
CA PRO A 162 -5.48 13.41 -12.82
C PRO A 162 -6.47 13.50 -13.98
N ILE A 163 -7.60 12.80 -13.91
CA ILE A 163 -8.60 12.77 -14.99
C ILE A 163 -9.72 13.76 -14.74
N THR A 164 -10.28 13.77 -13.53
CA THR A 164 -11.44 14.60 -13.16
C THR A 164 -11.05 15.88 -12.43
N ASP A 165 -9.79 16.03 -12.05
CA ASP A 165 -9.26 17.14 -11.23
C ASP A 165 -9.90 17.25 -9.83
N LYS A 166 -10.61 16.22 -9.37
CA LYS A 166 -11.31 16.17 -8.09
C LYS A 166 -10.59 15.30 -7.07
N TYR A 167 -11.18 15.11 -5.89
CA TYR A 167 -10.59 14.43 -4.74
C TYR A 167 -11.51 13.36 -4.17
N GLY A 168 -10.95 12.24 -3.72
CA GLY A 168 -11.65 11.14 -3.05
C GLY A 168 -12.83 10.63 -3.87
N PHE A 169 -13.95 10.35 -3.21
CA PHE A 169 -15.16 9.83 -3.85
C PHE A 169 -15.76 10.76 -4.93
N ASN A 170 -15.49 12.07 -4.85
CA ASN A 170 -15.93 13.02 -5.88
C ASN A 170 -15.06 12.96 -7.15
N GLY A 171 -13.91 12.31 -7.09
CA GLY A 171 -13.00 12.10 -8.21
C GLY A 171 -13.38 10.92 -9.11
N HIS A 172 -14.39 10.14 -8.73
CA HIS A 172 -14.88 9.04 -9.55
C HIS A 172 -15.53 9.58 -10.84
N LYS A 173 -15.37 8.84 -11.95
CA LYS A 173 -15.95 9.14 -13.27
C LYS A 173 -17.41 8.75 -13.35
#